data_484ddc4995a7869521a4755cbb49fb11
#
_entry.id   484ddc4995a7869521a4755cbb49fb11
#
_cell.length_a   1.000
_cell.length_b   1.000
_cell.length_c   1.000
_cell.angle_alpha   90.00
_cell.angle_beta   90.00
_cell.angle_gamma   90.00
#
_symmetry.space_group_name_H-M   'P 1'
#
loop_
_entity.id
_entity.type
_entity.pdbx_description
1 polymer ?
#
loop_
_entity_poly.entity_id
_entity_poly.type
_entity_poly.pdbx_seq_one_letter_code
_entity_poly.pdbx_strand_id
1 'polypeptide(L)'
;MKKKWYVIQTYSGLEEKIKESIEKKRDTLGLERLVGRVVIPEEVVLDPTKANTVKHLLSQKAKLHVVTGDEVKKGDLVAEEAPVKVKHDGVVEVVRNYRKIIVETLDGKYTKIYYVPEADKVESGIKSGVKIRQGMPFAKSGDYICEMDGTVLEALKVKKIVVRREDDEEDVYYVPLNLFLSSKASKGKEVFRSIEISDPLQLSAEFDALVEVSDRGTRRILKLVNVRRRRLFPGYVFVEMAMTEAAIGAVQSVPNVVHFVSSGAGPLPITQKEARVILRLAGLETIEVSEKKPAVIEIEYEVGDAVRLTEGAFADFIGNINEINPEKQELKVMVNIFGRETPVVVHISEVEKV
;
A
#
# COMPACT_ATOMS: atom_id res chain seq x y z
N MET A 1 35.24 -18.87 0.81
CA MET A 1 34.32 -20.02 0.60
C MET A 1 33.07 -19.54 -0.11
N LYS A 2 32.50 -20.33 -1.04
CA LYS A 2 31.27 -19.96 -1.75
C LYS A 2 30.07 -20.20 -0.85
N LYS A 3 29.26 -19.16 -0.58
CA LYS A 3 28.01 -19.27 0.13
C LYS A 3 26.94 -19.88 -0.78
N LYS A 4 26.05 -20.67 -0.20
CA LYS A 4 24.86 -21.22 -0.84
C LYS A 4 23.65 -20.94 0.05
N TRP A 5 22.47 -21.07 -0.51
CA TRP A 5 21.22 -20.92 0.25
C TRP A 5 20.80 -22.25 0.86
N TYR A 6 20.38 -22.20 2.13
CA TYR A 6 19.88 -23.33 2.89
C TYR A 6 18.56 -22.96 3.56
N VAL A 7 17.75 -23.97 3.84
CA VAL A 7 16.46 -23.81 4.50
C VAL A 7 16.57 -24.32 5.93
N ILE A 8 16.08 -23.50 6.84
CA ILE A 8 15.99 -23.82 8.27
C ILE A 8 14.54 -24.03 8.63
N GLN A 9 14.21 -25.13 9.24
CA GLN A 9 12.90 -25.37 9.81
C GLN A 9 12.81 -24.77 11.20
N THR A 10 11.70 -24.11 11.49
CA THR A 10 11.37 -23.46 12.75
C THR A 10 9.89 -23.64 13.07
N TYR A 11 9.45 -23.18 14.23
CA TYR A 11 8.03 -23.11 14.54
C TYR A 11 7.39 -21.92 13.83
N SER A 12 6.21 -22.16 13.25
CA SER A 12 5.45 -21.11 12.55
C SER A 12 5.11 -19.96 13.51
N GLY A 13 5.33 -18.74 13.05
CA GLY A 13 5.13 -17.51 13.83
C GLY A 13 6.38 -16.98 14.54
N LEU A 14 7.48 -17.76 14.56
CA LEU A 14 8.74 -17.34 15.19
C LEU A 14 9.83 -16.97 14.19
N GLU A 15 9.53 -16.99 12.90
CA GLU A 15 10.51 -16.83 11.82
C GLU A 15 11.26 -15.51 11.94
N GLU A 16 10.56 -14.37 12.19
CA GLU A 16 11.20 -13.06 12.30
C GLU A 16 12.17 -12.99 13.49
N LYS A 17 11.74 -13.50 14.63
CA LYS A 17 12.58 -13.57 15.83
C LYS A 17 13.83 -14.43 15.62
N ILE A 18 13.70 -15.50 14.84
CA ILE A 18 14.82 -16.37 14.50
C ILE A 18 15.76 -15.69 13.53
N LYS A 19 15.25 -15.01 12.52
CA LYS A 19 16.03 -14.19 11.58
C LYS A 19 16.89 -13.19 12.35
N GLU A 20 16.26 -12.35 13.19
CA GLU A 20 16.97 -11.36 14.02
C GLU A 20 18.03 -12.02 14.92
N SER A 21 17.70 -13.18 15.52
CA SER A 21 18.62 -13.90 16.40
C SER A 21 19.81 -14.48 15.65
N ILE A 22 19.62 -14.98 14.42
CA ILE A 22 20.71 -15.45 13.56
C ILE A 22 21.60 -14.28 13.16
N GLU A 23 21.01 -13.16 12.72
CA GLU A 23 21.75 -11.96 12.31
C GLU A 23 22.56 -11.40 13.48
N LYS A 24 21.96 -11.23 14.64
CA LYS A 24 22.64 -10.78 15.85
C LYS A 24 23.79 -11.72 16.25
N LYS A 25 23.57 -13.02 16.16
CA LYS A 25 24.60 -14.01 16.51
C LYS A 25 25.76 -14.04 15.49
N ARG A 26 25.45 -13.90 14.19
CA ARG A 26 26.43 -13.69 13.12
C ARG A 26 27.35 -12.52 13.47
N ASP A 27 26.76 -11.37 13.79
CA ASP A 27 27.49 -10.13 14.06
C ASP A 27 28.29 -10.23 15.35
N THR A 28 27.72 -10.83 16.40
CA THR A 28 28.41 -11.04 17.69
C THR A 28 29.64 -11.97 17.60
N LEU A 29 29.56 -12.98 16.71
CA LEU A 29 30.64 -13.97 16.54
C LEU A 29 31.61 -13.63 15.40
N GLY A 30 31.42 -12.51 14.70
CA GLY A 30 32.25 -12.09 13.55
C GLY A 30 32.15 -13.06 12.36
N LEU A 31 30.97 -13.62 12.11
CA LEU A 31 30.74 -14.66 11.11
C LEU A 31 30.17 -14.11 9.77
N GLU A 32 30.23 -12.83 9.49
CA GLU A 32 29.63 -12.18 8.32
C GLU A 32 30.19 -12.76 7.00
N ARG A 33 31.43 -13.22 7.03
CA ARG A 33 32.04 -13.90 5.88
C ARG A 33 31.49 -15.31 5.63
N LEU A 34 30.96 -15.94 6.67
CA LEU A 34 30.43 -17.32 6.62
C LEU A 34 28.91 -17.36 6.54
N VAL A 35 28.21 -16.52 7.30
CA VAL A 35 26.76 -16.35 7.29
C VAL A 35 26.42 -15.03 6.61
N GLY A 36 25.65 -15.07 5.54
CA GLY A 36 25.23 -13.91 4.75
C GLY A 36 23.82 -13.44 5.12
N ARG A 37 22.98 -13.31 4.10
CA ARG A 37 21.60 -12.84 4.24
C ARG A 37 20.71 -13.90 4.87
N VAL A 38 19.76 -13.44 5.69
CA VAL A 38 18.71 -14.29 6.25
C VAL A 38 17.37 -13.72 5.74
N VAL A 39 16.54 -14.56 5.13
CA VAL A 39 15.35 -14.12 4.39
C VAL A 39 14.14 -14.95 4.79
N ILE A 40 12.99 -14.28 4.91
CA ILE A 40 11.68 -14.88 5.05
C ILE A 40 10.87 -14.42 3.85
N PRO A 41 10.57 -15.31 2.89
CA PRO A 41 9.78 -14.93 1.72
C PRO A 41 8.35 -14.60 2.11
N GLU A 42 7.93 -13.39 1.79
CA GLU A 42 6.57 -12.91 2.04
C GLU A 42 5.97 -12.40 0.72
N GLU A 43 4.70 -12.61 0.55
CA GLU A 43 3.91 -12.08 -0.55
C GLU A 43 3.01 -10.97 -0.03
N VAL A 44 2.95 -9.88 -0.74
CA VAL A 44 2.00 -8.80 -0.48
C VAL A 44 0.68 -9.14 -1.13
N VAL A 45 -0.36 -9.32 -0.33
CA VAL A 45 -1.71 -9.62 -0.82
C VAL A 45 -2.69 -8.57 -0.32
N LEU A 46 -3.72 -8.29 -1.10
CA LEU A 46 -4.82 -7.45 -0.65
C LEU A 46 -5.43 -8.03 0.62
N ASP A 47 -5.73 -7.19 1.62
CA ASP A 47 -6.39 -7.64 2.83
C ASP A 47 -7.91 -7.77 2.61
N PRO A 48 -8.46 -8.99 2.46
CA PRO A 48 -9.89 -9.18 2.18
C PRO A 48 -10.76 -8.84 3.39
N THR A 49 -10.19 -8.81 4.60
CA THR A 49 -10.93 -8.55 5.85
C THR A 49 -11.08 -7.06 6.12
N LYS A 50 -10.21 -6.26 5.54
CA LYS A 50 -10.21 -4.81 5.65
C LYS A 50 -10.25 -4.22 4.24
N ALA A 51 -11.41 -4.23 3.61
CA ALA A 51 -11.65 -3.57 2.32
C ALA A 51 -11.49 -2.04 2.41
N ASN A 52 -10.51 -1.58 3.16
CA ASN A 52 -10.26 -0.17 3.40
C ASN A 52 -9.28 0.33 2.36
N THR A 53 -9.86 0.85 1.31
CA THR A 53 -9.15 1.75 0.41
C THR A 53 -9.39 3.16 0.90
N VAL A 54 -8.33 3.89 1.19
CA VAL A 54 -8.39 5.32 1.49
C VAL A 54 -8.00 6.09 0.24
N LYS A 55 -8.80 7.08 -0.12
CA LYS A 55 -8.54 7.95 -1.27
C LYS A 55 -8.41 9.39 -0.78
N HIS A 56 -7.33 10.06 -1.16
CA HIS A 56 -7.11 11.48 -0.91
C HIS A 56 -7.15 12.28 -2.20
N LEU A 57 -7.95 13.34 -2.20
CA LEU A 57 -8.01 14.28 -3.33
C LEU A 57 -7.04 15.43 -3.10
N LEU A 58 -5.95 15.41 -3.81
CA LEU A 58 -4.84 16.38 -3.69
C LEU A 58 -4.87 17.41 -4.80
N SER A 59 -4.23 18.57 -4.56
CA SER A 59 -3.99 19.54 -5.62
C SER A 59 -2.93 19.02 -6.61
N GLN A 60 -2.93 19.58 -7.85
CA GLN A 60 -1.87 19.27 -8.82
C GLN A 60 -0.47 19.70 -8.33
N LYS A 61 -0.41 20.67 -7.39
CA LYS A 61 0.83 21.18 -6.82
C LYS A 61 1.31 20.36 -5.62
N ALA A 62 0.54 19.35 -5.18
CA ALA A 62 0.96 18.48 -4.10
C ALA A 62 2.26 17.74 -4.47
N LYS A 63 3.19 17.71 -3.55
CA LYS A 63 4.42 16.93 -3.68
C LYS A 63 4.10 15.50 -3.27
N LEU A 64 4.20 14.56 -4.20
CA LEU A 64 4.08 13.13 -3.92
C LEU A 64 5.47 12.57 -3.62
N HIS A 65 5.56 11.74 -2.58
CA HIS A 65 6.77 10.99 -2.20
C HIS A 65 6.71 9.54 -2.69
N VAL A 66 5.63 9.19 -3.38
CA VAL A 66 5.32 7.84 -3.84
C VAL A 66 4.79 7.86 -5.27
N VAL A 67 4.93 6.74 -5.98
CA VAL A 67 4.36 6.51 -7.32
C VAL A 67 3.43 5.30 -7.30
N THR A 68 2.66 5.13 -8.37
CA THR A 68 1.80 3.93 -8.54
C THR A 68 2.66 2.67 -8.55
N GLY A 69 2.25 1.69 -7.74
CA GLY A 69 2.96 0.43 -7.55
C GLY A 69 3.87 0.39 -6.33
N ASP A 70 4.13 1.53 -5.67
CA ASP A 70 4.93 1.53 -4.44
C ASP A 70 4.18 0.86 -3.29
N GLU A 71 4.95 0.12 -2.48
CA GLU A 71 4.52 -0.36 -1.17
C GLU A 71 4.96 0.62 -0.10
N VAL A 72 4.01 1.07 0.73
CA VAL A 72 4.26 1.94 1.87
C VAL A 72 3.89 1.25 3.17
N LYS A 73 4.64 1.53 4.22
CA LYS A 73 4.34 1.09 5.57
C LYS A 73 3.52 2.13 6.31
N LYS A 74 2.78 1.68 7.31
CA LYS A 74 2.09 2.59 8.24
C LYS A 74 3.07 3.62 8.80
N GLY A 75 2.73 4.90 8.63
CA GLY A 75 3.53 6.04 9.09
C GLY A 75 4.42 6.68 8.02
N ASP A 76 4.65 6.01 6.89
CA ASP A 76 5.43 6.58 5.78
C ASP A 76 4.75 7.82 5.22
N LEU A 77 5.51 8.87 4.98
CA LEU A 77 5.04 10.10 4.36
C LEU A 77 4.76 9.85 2.88
N VAL A 78 3.51 10.04 2.43
CA VAL A 78 3.10 9.76 1.06
C VAL A 78 2.86 11.00 0.22
N ALA A 79 2.43 12.10 0.84
CA ALA A 79 2.22 13.36 0.14
C ALA A 79 2.32 14.57 1.06
N GLU A 80 2.65 15.72 0.47
CA GLU A 80 2.66 17.03 1.13
C GLU A 80 1.95 18.07 0.27
N GLU A 81 1.13 18.92 0.90
CA GLU A 81 0.61 20.13 0.28
C GLU A 81 1.15 21.38 0.97
N ALA A 82 1.49 22.37 0.17
CA ALA A 82 1.97 23.64 0.68
C ALA A 82 0.92 24.33 1.56
N PRO A 83 1.34 25.16 2.52
CA PRO A 83 0.43 25.97 3.32
C PRO A 83 -0.52 26.80 2.45
N VAL A 84 -1.73 27.00 2.94
CA VAL A 84 -2.68 27.93 2.30
C VAL A 84 -2.19 29.36 2.53
N LYS A 85 -1.98 30.09 1.45
CA LYS A 85 -1.53 31.49 1.46
C LYS A 85 -2.66 32.43 1.04
N VAL A 86 -2.71 33.57 1.70
CA VAL A 86 -3.62 34.66 1.31
C VAL A 86 -3.20 35.20 -0.06
N LYS A 87 -4.19 35.42 -0.95
CA LYS A 87 -3.94 35.86 -2.34
C LYS A 87 -3.77 37.36 -2.46
N HIS A 88 -4.57 38.12 -1.71
CA HIS A 88 -4.60 39.59 -1.73
C HIS A 88 -4.65 40.13 -0.32
N ASP A 89 -4.23 41.37 -0.16
CA ASP A 89 -4.35 42.10 1.11
C ASP A 89 -5.83 42.33 1.44
N GLY A 90 -6.15 42.38 2.74
CA GLY A 90 -7.53 42.59 3.15
C GLY A 90 -7.75 42.32 4.63
N VAL A 91 -9.04 42.34 5.03
CA VAL A 91 -9.48 42.10 6.40
C VAL A 91 -10.27 40.80 6.50
N VAL A 92 -9.97 40.00 7.48
CA VAL A 92 -10.72 38.74 7.74
C VAL A 92 -12.10 39.07 8.32
N GLU A 93 -13.14 38.85 7.56
CA GLU A 93 -14.52 39.11 8.01
C GLU A 93 -15.19 37.92 8.67
N VAL A 94 -14.97 36.72 8.10
CA VAL A 94 -15.63 35.51 8.56
C VAL A 94 -14.61 34.41 8.83
N VAL A 95 -14.76 33.78 10.01
CA VAL A 95 -14.08 32.53 10.36
C VAL A 95 -15.12 31.60 10.97
N ARG A 96 -15.55 30.57 10.21
CA ARG A 96 -16.59 29.63 10.64
C ARG A 96 -16.19 28.18 10.36
N ASN A 97 -16.75 27.25 11.13
CA ASN A 97 -16.54 25.82 10.95
C ASN A 97 -17.47 25.27 9.86
N TYR A 98 -16.90 24.51 8.96
CA TYR A 98 -17.60 23.80 7.89
C TYR A 98 -17.15 22.33 7.86
N ARG A 99 -17.98 21.49 7.24
CA ARG A 99 -17.61 20.16 6.81
C ARG A 99 -17.37 20.20 5.29
N LYS A 100 -16.16 19.88 4.85
CA LYS A 100 -15.85 19.63 3.46
C LYS A 100 -16.16 18.17 3.17
N ILE A 101 -17.07 17.91 2.24
CA ILE A 101 -17.47 16.56 1.83
C ILE A 101 -17.12 16.43 0.34
N ILE A 102 -16.34 15.41 0.01
CA ILE A 102 -15.96 15.10 -1.38
C ILE A 102 -16.69 13.83 -1.78
N VAL A 103 -17.49 13.89 -2.83
CA VAL A 103 -18.22 12.75 -3.39
C VAL A 103 -17.65 12.44 -4.76
N GLU A 104 -17.37 11.17 -5.04
CA GLU A 104 -16.97 10.63 -6.34
C GLU A 104 -18.14 9.83 -6.91
N THR A 105 -18.43 9.99 -8.20
CA THR A 105 -19.44 9.17 -8.90
C THR A 105 -19.08 7.68 -8.84
N LEU A 106 -20.06 6.79 -8.99
CA LEU A 106 -19.84 5.34 -8.90
C LEU A 106 -18.89 4.81 -10.00
N ASP A 107 -18.85 5.48 -11.15
CA ASP A 107 -17.91 5.17 -12.25
C ASP A 107 -16.51 5.80 -12.04
N GLY A 108 -16.33 6.55 -10.95
CA GLY A 108 -15.07 7.18 -10.59
C GLY A 108 -14.63 8.32 -11.52
N LYS A 109 -15.49 8.81 -12.42
CA LYS A 109 -15.10 9.83 -13.43
C LYS A 109 -15.14 11.26 -12.92
N TYR A 110 -16.09 11.55 -12.03
CA TYR A 110 -16.32 12.91 -11.54
C TYR A 110 -16.23 12.97 -10.03
N THR A 111 -15.74 14.11 -9.53
CA THR A 111 -15.74 14.43 -8.10
C THR A 111 -16.39 15.77 -7.86
N LYS A 112 -17.22 15.90 -6.83
CA LYS A 112 -17.83 17.16 -6.41
C LYS A 112 -17.54 17.43 -4.94
N ILE A 113 -17.23 18.69 -4.64
CA ILE A 113 -16.91 19.15 -3.28
C ILE A 113 -18.10 19.95 -2.75
N TYR A 114 -18.58 19.56 -1.58
CA TYR A 114 -19.64 20.26 -0.86
C TYR A 114 -19.05 20.86 0.43
N TYR A 115 -19.50 22.06 0.75
CA TYR A 115 -19.14 22.75 1.99
C TYR A 115 -20.40 23.01 2.81
N VAL A 116 -20.56 22.28 3.92
CA VAL A 116 -21.73 22.33 4.78
C VAL A 116 -21.35 22.99 6.09
N PRO A 117 -22.04 24.04 6.55
CA PRO A 117 -21.78 24.65 7.86
C PRO A 117 -21.97 23.63 8.97
N GLU A 118 -21.06 23.57 9.93
CA GLU A 118 -21.21 22.70 11.10
C GLU A 118 -22.42 23.11 11.99
N ALA A 119 -22.85 24.38 11.90
CA ALA A 119 -24.04 24.87 12.59
C ALA A 119 -25.33 24.15 12.17
N ASP A 120 -25.39 23.65 10.92
CA ASP A 120 -26.57 22.95 10.37
C ASP A 120 -26.60 21.46 10.74
N LYS A 121 -25.72 21.05 11.66
CA LYS A 121 -25.65 19.68 12.21
C LYS A 121 -25.51 18.62 11.13
N VAL A 122 -24.33 18.56 10.55
CA VAL A 122 -23.98 17.55 9.54
C VAL A 122 -24.30 16.13 10.04
N GLU A 123 -24.93 15.33 9.20
CA GLU A 123 -25.31 13.96 9.52
C GLU A 123 -24.08 13.10 9.88
N SER A 124 -24.17 12.40 11.02
CA SER A 124 -23.05 11.60 11.56
C SER A 124 -22.67 10.41 10.68
N GLY A 125 -23.59 9.97 9.81
CA GLY A 125 -23.38 8.89 8.85
C GLY A 125 -22.51 9.26 7.65
N ILE A 126 -22.23 10.55 7.40
CA ILE A 126 -21.42 11.01 6.27
C ILE A 126 -19.93 10.84 6.59
N LYS A 127 -19.37 9.71 6.14
CA LYS A 127 -17.95 9.33 6.36
C LYS A 127 -17.36 8.79 5.06
N SER A 128 -16.03 8.77 4.98
CA SER A 128 -15.32 8.15 3.86
C SER A 128 -15.79 6.70 3.63
N GLY A 129 -15.97 6.32 2.37
CA GLY A 129 -16.45 5.01 1.93
C GLY A 129 -17.98 4.84 1.92
N VAL A 130 -18.75 5.79 2.44
CA VAL A 130 -20.23 5.71 2.46
C VAL A 130 -20.78 6.02 1.08
N LYS A 131 -21.69 5.17 0.58
CA LYS A 131 -22.45 5.40 -0.65
C LYS A 131 -23.56 6.40 -0.39
N ILE A 132 -23.69 7.40 -1.24
CA ILE A 132 -24.70 8.46 -1.19
C ILE A 132 -25.50 8.45 -2.47
N ARG A 133 -26.80 8.74 -2.35
CA ARG A 133 -27.71 8.90 -3.49
C ARG A 133 -28.00 10.39 -3.76
N GLN A 134 -28.30 10.70 -4.99
CA GLN A 134 -28.83 12.02 -5.36
C GLN A 134 -30.05 12.37 -4.51
N GLY A 135 -30.14 13.62 -4.06
CA GLY A 135 -31.23 14.09 -3.20
C GLY A 135 -31.03 13.81 -1.70
N MET A 136 -30.02 13.02 -1.30
CA MET A 136 -29.74 12.76 0.11
C MET A 136 -29.20 14.01 0.81
N PRO A 137 -29.77 14.44 1.96
CA PRO A 137 -29.27 15.59 2.69
C PRO A 137 -27.96 15.29 3.41
N PHE A 138 -27.05 16.25 3.44
CA PHE A 138 -25.81 16.20 4.23
C PHE A 138 -25.98 16.74 5.65
N ALA A 139 -27.02 17.53 5.89
CA ALA A 139 -27.29 18.15 7.18
C ALA A 139 -28.78 18.02 7.57
N LYS A 140 -29.04 18.12 8.87
CA LYS A 140 -30.39 18.01 9.42
C LYS A 140 -31.33 19.15 8.99
N SER A 141 -30.77 20.29 8.54
CA SER A 141 -31.57 21.40 7.98
C SER A 141 -32.26 21.02 6.67
N GLY A 142 -31.74 20.03 5.94
CA GLY A 142 -32.23 19.66 4.62
C GLY A 142 -31.76 20.56 3.47
N ASP A 143 -31.08 21.67 3.76
CA ASP A 143 -30.67 22.67 2.74
C ASP A 143 -29.50 22.24 1.87
N TYR A 144 -28.69 21.31 2.36
CA TYR A 144 -27.50 20.83 1.67
C TYR A 144 -27.73 19.39 1.21
N ILE A 145 -28.00 19.22 -0.06
CA ILE A 145 -28.32 17.92 -0.68
C ILE A 145 -27.20 17.45 -1.63
N CYS A 146 -27.06 16.14 -1.73
CA CYS A 146 -26.17 15.52 -2.72
C CYS A 146 -26.80 15.62 -4.11
N GLU A 147 -26.08 16.11 -5.09
CA GLU A 147 -26.57 16.32 -6.44
C GLU A 147 -26.32 15.13 -7.37
N MET A 148 -25.64 14.07 -6.90
CA MET A 148 -25.28 12.92 -7.71
C MET A 148 -25.19 11.64 -6.86
N ASP A 149 -25.38 10.49 -7.50
CA ASP A 149 -25.07 9.20 -6.88
C ASP A 149 -23.55 9.00 -6.82
N GLY A 150 -23.05 8.52 -5.69
CA GLY A 150 -21.61 8.35 -5.54
C GLY A 150 -21.18 7.76 -4.20
N THR A 151 -19.87 7.85 -3.96
CA THR A 151 -19.24 7.44 -2.71
C THR A 151 -18.50 8.64 -2.11
N VAL A 152 -18.62 8.82 -0.80
CA VAL A 152 -17.85 9.84 -0.08
C VAL A 152 -16.38 9.43 -0.07
N LEU A 153 -15.52 10.25 -0.67
CA LEU A 153 -14.06 10.08 -0.57
C LEU A 153 -13.54 10.58 0.77
N GLU A 154 -13.91 11.80 1.11
CA GLU A 154 -13.47 12.48 2.34
C GLU A 154 -14.62 13.28 2.97
N ALA A 155 -14.62 13.36 4.29
CA ALA A 155 -15.50 14.22 5.08
C ALA A 155 -14.68 14.89 6.19
N LEU A 156 -14.11 16.07 5.90
CA LEU A 156 -13.16 16.77 6.76
C LEU A 156 -13.76 18.01 7.40
N LYS A 157 -13.39 18.26 8.65
CA LYS A 157 -13.69 19.56 9.31
C LYS A 157 -12.72 20.61 8.80
N VAL A 158 -13.26 21.73 8.34
CA VAL A 158 -12.48 22.84 7.80
C VAL A 158 -12.95 24.18 8.39
N LYS A 159 -12.07 25.16 8.39
CA LYS A 159 -12.41 26.58 8.60
C LYS A 159 -12.68 27.22 7.25
N LYS A 160 -13.85 27.83 7.09
CA LYS A 160 -14.08 28.81 6.04
C LYS A 160 -13.60 30.16 6.54
N ILE A 161 -12.71 30.77 5.79
CA ILE A 161 -12.17 32.12 6.06
C ILE A 161 -12.55 32.98 4.86
N VAL A 162 -13.20 34.11 5.13
CA VAL A 162 -13.50 35.11 4.12
C VAL A 162 -12.68 36.36 4.41
N VAL A 163 -11.90 36.77 3.44
CA VAL A 163 -11.08 37.98 3.48
C VAL A 163 -11.71 38.98 2.53
N ARG A 164 -12.16 40.15 3.05
CA ARG A 164 -12.61 41.26 2.23
C ARG A 164 -11.39 42.04 1.80
N ARG A 165 -11.25 42.24 0.49
CA ARG A 165 -10.20 43.03 -0.13
C ARG A 165 -10.56 44.54 -0.11
N GLU A 166 -9.59 45.39 -0.46
CA GLU A 166 -9.78 46.82 -0.53
C GLU A 166 -10.77 47.24 -1.66
N ASP A 167 -10.95 46.40 -2.68
CA ASP A 167 -11.89 46.59 -3.78
C ASP A 167 -13.31 46.03 -3.50
N ASP A 168 -13.61 45.73 -2.26
CA ASP A 168 -14.87 45.13 -1.77
C ASP A 168 -15.15 43.70 -2.31
N GLU A 169 -14.21 43.06 -3.02
CA GLU A 169 -14.33 41.64 -3.38
C GLU A 169 -13.91 40.75 -2.24
N GLU A 170 -14.41 39.50 -2.27
CA GLU A 170 -14.12 38.50 -1.22
C GLU A 170 -13.25 37.36 -1.74
N ASP A 171 -12.18 37.06 -1.01
CA ASP A 171 -11.44 35.84 -1.15
C ASP A 171 -11.90 34.82 -0.13
N VAL A 172 -12.26 33.60 -0.58
CA VAL A 172 -12.72 32.51 0.26
C VAL A 172 -11.68 31.41 0.33
N TYR A 173 -11.30 31.03 1.55
CA TYR A 173 -10.36 29.96 1.82
C TYR A 173 -11.02 28.87 2.67
N TYR A 174 -10.65 27.61 2.43
CA TYR A 174 -11.03 26.47 3.25
C TYR A 174 -9.79 25.76 3.74
N VAL A 175 -9.57 25.77 5.03
CA VAL A 175 -8.36 25.23 5.69
C VAL A 175 -8.76 24.10 6.63
N PRO A 176 -8.11 22.92 6.59
CA PRO A 176 -8.35 21.86 7.56
C PRO A 176 -8.26 22.41 8.99
N LEU A 177 -9.20 22.00 9.85
CA LEU A 177 -9.33 22.56 11.19
C LEU A 177 -8.07 22.43 12.05
N ASN A 178 -7.37 21.30 11.92
CA ASN A 178 -6.15 20.99 12.66
C ASN A 178 -4.90 21.71 12.12
N LEU A 179 -4.96 22.28 10.93
CA LEU A 179 -3.83 23.00 10.30
C LEU A 179 -4.02 24.51 10.35
N PHE A 180 -5.20 25.00 10.76
CA PHE A 180 -5.53 26.42 10.74
C PHE A 180 -4.74 27.22 11.78
N LEU A 181 -4.11 28.29 11.35
CA LEU A 181 -3.33 29.21 12.19
C LEU A 181 -4.19 30.40 12.63
N SER A 182 -4.94 30.24 13.73
CA SER A 182 -5.83 31.28 14.28
C SER A 182 -5.08 32.57 14.65
N SER A 183 -3.81 32.48 15.02
CA SER A 183 -2.94 33.63 15.28
C SER A 183 -2.67 34.47 14.04
N LYS A 184 -2.80 33.91 12.85
CA LYS A 184 -2.55 34.59 11.57
C LYS A 184 -3.82 35.14 10.92
N ALA A 185 -4.97 34.49 11.07
CA ALA A 185 -6.22 34.84 10.41
C ALA A 185 -7.43 34.73 11.33
N SER A 186 -7.54 35.59 12.34
CA SER A 186 -8.73 35.73 13.20
C SER A 186 -9.68 36.81 12.66
N LYS A 187 -10.96 36.75 12.99
CA LYS A 187 -11.96 37.76 12.56
C LYS A 187 -11.51 39.18 12.96
N GLY A 188 -11.60 40.10 12.03
CA GLY A 188 -11.20 41.52 12.18
C GLY A 188 -9.71 41.78 11.99
N LYS A 189 -8.92 40.75 11.73
CA LYS A 189 -7.47 40.90 11.52
C LYS A 189 -7.15 41.27 10.09
N GLU A 190 -6.24 42.21 9.90
CA GLU A 190 -5.62 42.50 8.60
C GLU A 190 -4.68 41.36 8.22
N VAL A 191 -4.74 40.96 6.99
CA VAL A 191 -3.87 39.94 6.39
C VAL A 191 -3.28 40.46 5.09
N PHE A 192 -2.03 40.11 4.85
CA PHE A 192 -1.30 40.54 3.68
C PHE A 192 -1.07 39.37 2.71
N ARG A 193 -0.91 39.69 1.44
CA ARG A 193 -0.62 38.73 0.37
C ARG A 193 0.56 37.83 0.78
N SER A 194 0.43 36.56 0.47
CA SER A 194 1.41 35.49 0.76
C SER A 194 1.55 35.10 2.24
N ILE A 195 0.79 35.73 3.15
CA ILE A 195 0.75 35.21 4.55
C ILE A 195 0.19 33.80 4.56
N GLU A 196 0.85 32.92 5.29
CA GLU A 196 0.41 31.54 5.51
C GLU A 196 -0.64 31.50 6.63
N ILE A 197 -1.82 31.00 6.32
CA ILE A 197 -2.95 30.86 7.25
C ILE A 197 -3.19 29.40 7.68
N SER A 198 -2.35 28.49 7.20
CA SER A 198 -2.30 27.09 7.63
C SER A 198 -0.87 26.59 7.75
N ASP A 199 -0.70 25.52 8.52
CA ASP A 199 0.46 24.65 8.39
C ASP A 199 0.40 23.86 7.07
N PRO A 200 1.52 23.32 6.57
CA PRO A 200 1.52 22.41 5.43
C PRO A 200 0.77 21.12 5.79
N LEU A 201 0.04 20.57 4.83
CA LEU A 201 -0.59 19.27 4.99
C LEU A 201 0.47 18.18 4.73
N GLN A 202 0.67 17.30 5.69
CA GLN A 202 1.46 16.08 5.54
C GLN A 202 0.55 14.88 5.66
N LEU A 203 0.53 14.05 4.62
CA LEU A 203 -0.23 12.80 4.60
C LEU A 203 0.72 11.63 4.78
N SER A 204 0.46 10.84 5.80
CA SER A 204 1.17 9.59 6.06
C SER A 204 0.22 8.40 5.87
N ALA A 205 0.77 7.27 5.48
CA ALA A 205 0.01 6.04 5.33
C ALA A 205 -0.56 5.58 6.69
N GLU A 206 -1.87 5.36 6.76
CA GLU A 206 -2.55 4.91 8.00
C GLU A 206 -2.35 3.41 8.28
N PHE A 207 -1.98 2.66 7.25
CA PHE A 207 -1.74 1.21 7.26
C PHE A 207 -0.74 0.85 6.17
N ASP A 208 -0.27 -0.39 6.15
CA ASP A 208 0.56 -0.91 5.06
C ASP A 208 -0.28 -0.98 3.78
N ALA A 209 0.17 -0.31 2.72
CA ALA A 209 -0.64 -0.11 1.52
C ALA A 209 0.15 -0.24 0.22
N LEU A 210 -0.55 -0.67 -0.82
CA LEU A 210 -0.15 -0.46 -2.21
C LEU A 210 -0.68 0.88 -2.68
N VAL A 211 0.17 1.65 -3.35
CA VAL A 211 -0.15 3.00 -3.82
C VAL A 211 -0.66 2.97 -5.25
N GLU A 212 -1.75 3.68 -5.50
CA GLU A 212 -2.24 4.02 -6.83
C GLU A 212 -2.40 5.54 -6.92
N VAL A 213 -1.81 6.15 -7.94
CA VAL A 213 -1.95 7.58 -8.23
C VAL A 213 -2.66 7.76 -9.56
N SER A 214 -3.72 8.55 -9.58
CA SER A 214 -4.42 8.91 -10.82
C SER A 214 -4.55 10.42 -10.95
N ASP A 215 -4.31 10.92 -12.17
CA ASP A 215 -4.49 12.33 -12.51
C ASP A 215 -5.94 12.60 -12.95
N ARG A 216 -6.53 13.68 -12.44
CA ARG A 216 -7.90 14.10 -12.72
C ARG A 216 -7.93 15.56 -13.19
N GLY A 217 -7.03 15.92 -14.09
CA GLY A 217 -6.92 17.28 -14.64
C GLY A 217 -6.40 18.27 -13.60
N THR A 218 -7.26 18.96 -12.87
CA THR A 218 -6.86 19.97 -11.86
C THR A 218 -6.52 19.38 -10.50
N ARG A 219 -6.76 18.08 -10.29
CA ARG A 219 -6.56 17.35 -9.03
C ARG A 219 -5.89 16.00 -9.27
N ARG A 220 -5.29 15.45 -8.22
CA ARG A 220 -4.77 14.08 -8.19
C ARG A 220 -5.50 13.27 -7.14
N ILE A 221 -5.75 12.01 -7.43
CA ILE A 221 -6.24 11.06 -6.43
C ILE A 221 -5.08 10.15 -6.04
N LEU A 222 -4.72 10.21 -4.77
CA LEU A 222 -3.83 9.25 -4.13
C LEU A 222 -4.71 8.19 -3.45
N LYS A 223 -4.61 6.96 -3.92
CA LYS A 223 -5.35 5.82 -3.39
C LYS A 223 -4.38 4.89 -2.65
N LEU A 224 -4.67 4.59 -1.41
CA LEU A 224 -3.93 3.65 -0.57
C LEU A 224 -4.81 2.40 -0.40
N VAL A 225 -4.36 1.30 -0.97
CA VAL A 225 -5.07 0.00 -0.91
C VAL A 225 -4.44 -0.83 0.19
N ASN A 226 -5.22 -1.18 1.21
CA ASN A 226 -4.72 -1.96 2.35
C ASN A 226 -4.20 -3.32 1.89
N VAL A 227 -2.97 -3.63 2.29
CA VAL A 227 -2.32 -4.89 2.01
C VAL A 227 -1.86 -5.56 3.29
N ARG A 228 -1.72 -6.87 3.23
CA ARG A 228 -1.08 -7.66 4.28
C ARG A 228 0.03 -8.50 3.71
N ARG A 229 1.06 -8.75 4.50
CA ARG A 229 2.12 -9.68 4.14
C ARG A 229 1.69 -11.09 4.53
N ARG A 230 1.74 -12.00 3.59
CA ARG A 230 1.47 -13.43 3.79
C ARG A 230 2.77 -14.20 3.63
N ARG A 231 3.14 -14.95 4.65
CA ARG A 231 4.28 -15.87 4.55
C ARG A 231 3.93 -17.03 3.62
N LEU A 232 4.75 -17.22 2.60
CA LEU A 232 4.56 -18.31 1.65
C LEU A 232 5.03 -19.62 2.20
N PHE A 233 6.04 -19.60 3.06
CA PHE A 233 6.64 -20.79 3.70
C PHE A 233 6.61 -20.67 5.23
N PRO A 234 5.44 -20.82 5.87
CA PRO A 234 5.35 -20.77 7.33
C PRO A 234 6.21 -21.86 7.97
N GLY A 235 6.99 -21.49 8.99
CA GLY A 235 7.92 -22.40 9.68
C GLY A 235 9.25 -22.60 8.96
N TYR A 236 9.60 -21.74 7.97
CA TYR A 236 10.88 -21.81 7.28
C TYR A 236 11.56 -20.44 7.21
N VAL A 237 12.87 -20.48 7.42
CA VAL A 237 13.77 -19.34 7.27
C VAL A 237 14.88 -19.74 6.30
N PHE A 238 15.24 -18.83 5.40
CA PHE A 238 16.25 -19.06 4.39
C PHE A 238 17.53 -18.33 4.76
N VAL A 239 18.66 -19.03 4.72
CA VAL A 239 19.97 -18.46 5.08
C VAL A 239 20.99 -18.69 3.98
N GLU A 240 21.70 -17.65 3.59
CA GLU A 240 22.85 -17.72 2.71
C GLU A 240 24.11 -17.93 3.53
N MET A 241 24.76 -19.10 3.43
CA MET A 241 25.92 -19.41 4.26
C MET A 241 26.91 -20.36 3.62
N ALA A 242 28.14 -20.32 4.09
CA ALA A 242 29.16 -21.35 3.83
C ALA A 242 28.98 -22.45 4.86
N MET A 243 28.96 -23.70 4.41
CA MET A 243 28.71 -24.86 5.25
C MET A 243 29.98 -25.25 6.02
N THR A 244 30.24 -24.56 7.11
CA THR A 244 31.33 -24.80 8.05
C THR A 244 30.76 -25.15 9.42
N GLU A 245 31.49 -25.90 10.24
CA GLU A 245 31.06 -26.25 11.60
C GLU A 245 30.70 -25.01 12.43
N ALA A 246 31.50 -23.94 12.32
CA ALA A 246 31.24 -22.69 13.03
C ALA A 246 29.93 -22.03 12.60
N ALA A 247 29.63 -21.99 11.30
CA ALA A 247 28.39 -21.39 10.79
C ALA A 247 27.16 -22.28 11.12
N ILE A 248 27.28 -23.59 10.98
CA ILE A 248 26.22 -24.54 11.36
C ILE A 248 25.92 -24.43 12.86
N GLY A 249 26.95 -24.48 13.71
CA GLY A 249 26.80 -24.37 15.16
C GLY A 249 26.19 -23.03 15.58
N ALA A 250 26.59 -21.92 14.94
CA ALA A 250 26.00 -20.61 15.22
C ALA A 250 24.50 -20.58 14.93
N VAL A 251 24.07 -21.11 13.79
CA VAL A 251 22.66 -21.13 13.37
C VAL A 251 21.84 -22.12 14.20
N GLN A 252 22.33 -23.34 14.39
CA GLN A 252 21.61 -24.38 15.15
C GLN A 252 21.46 -24.05 16.62
N SER A 253 22.37 -23.26 17.19
CA SER A 253 22.28 -22.83 18.60
C SER A 253 21.33 -21.67 18.85
N VAL A 254 20.63 -21.15 17.80
CA VAL A 254 19.56 -20.19 17.98
C VAL A 254 18.32 -20.89 18.52
N PRO A 255 17.71 -20.39 19.62
CA PRO A 255 16.50 -20.99 20.18
C PRO A 255 15.37 -21.07 19.14
N ASN A 256 14.63 -22.20 19.16
CA ASN A 256 13.53 -22.51 18.24
C ASN A 256 13.92 -22.79 16.77
N VAL A 257 15.19 -22.84 16.44
CA VAL A 257 15.67 -23.52 15.24
C VAL A 257 15.53 -25.03 15.47
N VAL A 258 14.77 -25.71 14.61
CA VAL A 258 14.54 -27.15 14.75
C VAL A 258 15.69 -27.92 14.09
N HIS A 259 15.89 -27.73 12.78
CA HIS A 259 17.00 -28.30 12.01
C HIS A 259 17.12 -27.65 10.64
N PHE A 260 18.22 -27.89 9.95
CA PHE A 260 18.31 -27.62 8.51
C PHE A 260 17.51 -28.66 7.72
N VAL A 261 16.84 -28.22 6.67
CA VAL A 261 16.27 -29.17 5.70
C VAL A 261 17.42 -29.97 5.08
N SER A 262 17.35 -31.29 5.20
CA SER A 262 18.43 -32.21 4.83
C SER A 262 17.91 -33.41 4.05
N SER A 263 18.76 -34.00 3.22
CA SER A 263 18.52 -35.27 2.55
C SER A 263 19.55 -36.29 3.04
N GLY A 264 19.30 -37.01 4.13
CA GLY A 264 20.15 -38.10 4.60
C GLY A 264 21.64 -37.84 4.82
N ALA A 265 22.30 -37.12 3.94
CA ALA A 265 23.74 -36.84 3.96
C ALA A 265 24.12 -35.49 4.59
N GLY A 266 23.16 -34.73 5.14
CA GLY A 266 23.38 -33.43 5.74
C GLY A 266 22.53 -32.30 5.10
N PRO A 267 22.72 -31.03 5.54
CA PRO A 267 21.97 -29.92 5.03
C PRO A 267 22.04 -29.76 3.51
N LEU A 268 20.88 -29.73 2.85
CA LEU A 268 20.78 -29.65 1.39
C LEU A 268 20.73 -28.17 0.95
N PRO A 269 21.64 -27.72 0.07
CA PRO A 269 21.52 -26.42 -0.53
C PRO A 269 20.37 -26.41 -1.55
N ILE A 270 19.58 -25.35 -1.55
CA ILE A 270 18.55 -25.14 -2.56
C ILE A 270 19.17 -24.83 -3.92
N THR A 271 18.44 -25.11 -4.98
CA THR A 271 18.86 -24.86 -6.35
C THR A 271 18.94 -23.35 -6.65
N GLN A 272 19.67 -22.99 -7.71
CA GLN A 272 19.75 -21.58 -8.11
C GLN A 272 18.39 -21.00 -8.54
N LYS A 273 17.52 -21.82 -9.16
CA LYS A 273 16.16 -21.41 -9.51
C LYS A 273 15.33 -21.07 -8.26
N GLU A 274 15.32 -21.96 -7.29
CA GLU A 274 14.63 -21.75 -6.02
C GLU A 274 15.19 -20.55 -5.24
N ALA A 275 16.51 -20.35 -5.24
CA ALA A 275 17.15 -19.20 -4.60
C ALA A 275 16.69 -17.87 -5.23
N ARG A 276 16.55 -17.81 -6.56
CA ARG A 276 16.01 -16.62 -7.25
C ARG A 276 14.59 -16.30 -6.82
N VAL A 277 13.71 -17.31 -6.69
CA VAL A 277 12.34 -17.11 -6.18
C VAL A 277 12.38 -16.44 -4.81
N ILE A 278 13.19 -16.94 -3.90
CA ILE A 278 13.33 -16.37 -2.56
C ILE A 278 13.78 -14.92 -2.61
N LEU A 279 14.78 -14.63 -3.46
CA LEU A 279 15.34 -13.28 -3.59
C LEU A 279 14.32 -12.30 -4.20
N ARG A 280 13.54 -12.74 -5.19
CA ARG A 280 12.46 -11.95 -5.79
C ARG A 280 11.35 -11.66 -4.78
N LEU A 281 10.88 -12.68 -4.06
CA LEU A 281 9.86 -12.55 -3.02
C LEU A 281 10.32 -11.70 -1.83
N ALA A 282 11.62 -11.66 -1.58
CA ALA A 282 12.21 -10.80 -0.56
C ALA A 282 12.51 -9.37 -1.05
N GLY A 283 12.17 -9.04 -2.30
CA GLY A 283 12.51 -7.74 -2.90
C GLY A 283 14.00 -7.50 -3.11
N LEU A 284 14.81 -8.56 -3.10
CA LEU A 284 16.28 -8.50 -3.23
C LEU A 284 16.76 -8.74 -4.67
N GLU A 285 15.89 -9.19 -5.55
CA GLU A 285 16.10 -9.28 -7.00
C GLU A 285 14.91 -8.62 -7.71
N THR A 286 15.20 -7.82 -8.74
CA THR A 286 14.17 -7.16 -9.54
C THR A 286 13.43 -8.20 -10.38
N ILE A 287 12.11 -8.15 -10.37
CA ILE A 287 11.26 -8.89 -11.31
C ILE A 287 11.30 -8.08 -12.61
N GLU A 288 11.88 -8.63 -13.68
CA GLU A 288 11.72 -8.04 -15.00
C GLU A 288 10.26 -8.24 -15.42
N VAL A 289 9.46 -7.20 -15.23
CA VAL A 289 8.09 -7.16 -15.75
C VAL A 289 8.21 -6.95 -17.24
N SER A 290 7.98 -7.98 -18.02
CA SER A 290 7.82 -7.86 -19.47
C SER A 290 6.53 -7.09 -19.73
N GLU A 291 6.62 -5.88 -20.29
CA GLU A 291 5.47 -5.11 -20.79
C GLU A 291 4.87 -5.79 -22.04
N LYS A 292 4.47 -7.05 -21.93
CA LYS A 292 3.63 -7.67 -22.95
C LYS A 292 2.19 -7.26 -22.66
N LYS A 293 1.62 -6.43 -23.57
CA LYS A 293 0.18 -6.19 -23.61
C LYS A 293 -0.54 -7.53 -23.60
N PRO A 294 -1.61 -7.69 -22.79
CA PRO A 294 -2.38 -8.92 -22.78
C PRO A 294 -2.93 -9.17 -24.18
N ALA A 295 -2.38 -10.12 -24.88
CA ALA A 295 -3.03 -10.71 -26.04
C ALA A 295 -4.22 -11.51 -25.47
N VAL A 296 -5.42 -11.24 -25.95
CA VAL A 296 -6.58 -12.09 -25.67
C VAL A 296 -6.30 -13.42 -26.38
N ILE A 297 -5.75 -14.37 -25.63
CA ILE A 297 -5.54 -15.73 -26.11
C ILE A 297 -6.69 -16.54 -25.50
N GLU A 298 -7.65 -16.94 -26.33
CA GLU A 298 -8.61 -17.99 -25.98
C GLU A 298 -7.84 -19.32 -25.92
N ILE A 299 -7.16 -19.58 -24.82
CA ILE A 299 -6.63 -20.92 -24.52
C ILE A 299 -7.56 -21.50 -23.46
N GLU A 300 -8.23 -22.59 -23.77
CA GLU A 300 -8.99 -23.35 -22.80
C GLU A 300 -8.01 -24.09 -21.89
N TYR A 301 -7.94 -23.65 -20.63
CA TYR A 301 -7.25 -24.35 -19.56
C TYR A 301 -8.23 -25.23 -18.80
N GLU A 302 -7.79 -26.44 -18.46
CA GLU A 302 -8.53 -27.36 -17.61
C GLU A 302 -7.80 -27.61 -16.29
N VAL A 303 -8.59 -27.95 -15.24
CA VAL A 303 -8.00 -28.37 -13.97
C VAL A 303 -7.21 -29.66 -14.19
N GLY A 304 -5.95 -29.68 -13.77
CA GLY A 304 -5.02 -30.77 -13.98
C GLY A 304 -4.00 -30.53 -15.11
N ASP A 305 -4.22 -29.52 -15.96
CA ASP A 305 -3.24 -29.19 -17.01
C ASP A 305 -1.89 -28.78 -16.41
N ALA A 306 -0.81 -29.25 -17.04
CA ALA A 306 0.54 -28.82 -16.73
C ALA A 306 0.84 -27.49 -17.43
N VAL A 307 1.23 -26.48 -16.67
CA VAL A 307 1.53 -25.14 -17.16
C VAL A 307 2.89 -24.68 -16.66
N ARG A 308 3.57 -23.90 -17.49
CA ARG A 308 4.79 -23.16 -17.11
C ARG A 308 4.41 -21.74 -16.80
N LEU A 309 4.88 -21.23 -15.67
CA LEU A 309 4.75 -19.82 -15.31
C LEU A 309 5.77 -19.02 -16.11
N THR A 310 5.34 -17.97 -16.80
CA THR A 310 6.18 -17.16 -17.68
C THR A 310 6.66 -15.87 -17.02
N GLU A 311 5.92 -15.38 -16.04
CA GLU A 311 6.17 -14.09 -15.38
C GLU A 311 6.13 -14.20 -13.84
N GLY A 312 6.51 -13.11 -13.17
CA GLY A 312 6.46 -13.01 -11.71
C GLY A 312 7.62 -13.71 -10.97
N ALA A 313 7.43 -13.85 -9.67
CA ALA A 313 8.46 -14.44 -8.79
C ALA A 313 8.76 -15.90 -9.11
N PHE A 314 7.77 -16.63 -9.63
CA PHE A 314 7.85 -18.07 -9.94
C PHE A 314 8.03 -18.38 -11.42
N ALA A 315 8.51 -17.41 -12.21
CA ALA A 315 8.80 -17.63 -13.63
C ALA A 315 9.71 -18.85 -13.84
N ASP A 316 9.49 -19.57 -14.93
CA ASP A 316 10.18 -20.82 -15.33
C ASP A 316 9.82 -22.08 -14.49
N PHE A 317 8.93 -21.97 -13.50
CA PHE A 317 8.44 -23.16 -12.82
C PHE A 317 7.27 -23.80 -13.57
N ILE A 318 7.20 -25.12 -13.45
CA ILE A 318 6.08 -25.93 -14.00
C ILE A 318 5.24 -26.39 -12.83
N GLY A 319 3.93 -26.30 -12.99
CA GLY A 319 2.97 -26.77 -12.02
C GLY A 319 1.68 -27.23 -12.68
N ASN A 320 0.78 -27.82 -11.90
CA ASN A 320 -0.51 -28.26 -12.38
C ASN A 320 -1.63 -27.32 -11.91
N ILE A 321 -2.57 -27.02 -12.78
CA ILE A 321 -3.72 -26.18 -12.43
C ILE A 321 -4.61 -26.95 -11.45
N ASN A 322 -4.85 -26.36 -10.28
CA ASN A 322 -5.71 -26.91 -9.24
C ASN A 322 -7.10 -26.27 -9.25
N GLU A 323 -7.18 -24.99 -9.61
CA GLU A 323 -8.43 -24.22 -9.59
C GLU A 323 -8.37 -23.11 -10.66
N ILE A 324 -9.49 -22.84 -11.29
CA ILE A 324 -9.65 -21.78 -12.31
C ILE A 324 -10.71 -20.81 -11.82
N ASN A 325 -10.38 -19.52 -11.78
CA ASN A 325 -11.34 -18.44 -11.51
C ASN A 325 -11.55 -17.61 -12.79
N PRO A 326 -12.60 -17.90 -13.56
CA PRO A 326 -12.83 -17.23 -14.84
C PRO A 326 -13.23 -15.75 -14.69
N GLU A 327 -13.89 -15.39 -13.58
CA GLU A 327 -14.31 -14.00 -13.35
C GLU A 327 -13.11 -13.05 -13.15
N LYS A 328 -12.05 -13.54 -12.53
CA LYS A 328 -10.83 -12.79 -12.27
C LYS A 328 -9.71 -13.07 -13.28
N GLN A 329 -9.93 -14.03 -14.18
CA GLN A 329 -8.91 -14.56 -15.09
C GLN A 329 -7.65 -15.05 -14.35
N GLU A 330 -7.85 -15.72 -13.19
CA GLU A 330 -6.80 -16.25 -12.33
C GLU A 330 -6.79 -17.77 -12.34
N LEU A 331 -5.60 -18.33 -12.32
CA LEU A 331 -5.34 -19.77 -12.17
C LEU A 331 -4.61 -19.99 -10.85
N LYS A 332 -5.02 -21.01 -10.10
CA LYS A 332 -4.31 -21.51 -8.93
C LYS A 332 -3.48 -22.72 -9.36
N VAL A 333 -2.20 -22.54 -9.48
CA VAL A 333 -1.25 -23.56 -9.96
C VAL A 333 -0.49 -24.14 -8.76
N MET A 334 -0.44 -25.46 -8.69
CA MET A 334 0.37 -26.17 -7.68
C MET A 334 1.77 -26.38 -8.22
N VAL A 335 2.73 -25.68 -7.64
CA VAL A 335 4.14 -25.71 -8.03
C VAL A 335 4.96 -26.43 -6.95
N ASN A 336 5.83 -27.34 -7.34
CA ASN A 336 6.73 -27.99 -6.38
C ASN A 336 7.96 -27.12 -6.11
N ILE A 337 8.05 -26.57 -4.89
CA ILE A 337 9.13 -25.72 -4.44
C ILE A 337 9.69 -26.29 -3.13
N PHE A 338 10.99 -26.52 -3.06
CA PHE A 338 11.67 -27.15 -1.89
C PHE A 338 11.08 -28.52 -1.51
N GLY A 339 10.59 -29.29 -2.52
CA GLY A 339 9.94 -30.56 -2.27
C GLY A 339 8.52 -30.48 -1.70
N ARG A 340 7.92 -29.31 -1.72
CA ARG A 340 6.53 -29.04 -1.27
C ARG A 340 5.67 -28.51 -2.40
N GLU A 341 4.46 -29.00 -2.47
CA GLU A 341 3.43 -28.42 -3.34
C GLU A 341 2.97 -27.08 -2.73
N THR A 342 3.22 -26.00 -3.46
CA THR A 342 2.91 -24.63 -3.05
C THR A 342 1.87 -24.07 -4.02
N PRO A 343 0.70 -23.64 -3.55
CA PRO A 343 -0.29 -22.99 -4.40
C PRO A 343 0.15 -21.58 -4.75
N VAL A 344 0.24 -21.29 -6.04
CA VAL A 344 0.56 -19.97 -6.60
C VAL A 344 -0.64 -19.50 -7.40
N VAL A 345 -1.09 -18.27 -7.16
CA VAL A 345 -2.17 -17.64 -7.93
C VAL A 345 -1.53 -16.75 -8.98
N VAL A 346 -1.86 -16.97 -10.24
CA VAL A 346 -1.31 -16.26 -11.40
C VAL A 346 -2.44 -15.88 -12.37
N HIS A 347 -2.24 -14.81 -13.13
CA HIS A 347 -3.16 -14.44 -14.20
C HIS A 347 -3.01 -15.41 -15.38
N ILE A 348 -4.09 -15.62 -16.14
CA ILE A 348 -4.09 -16.54 -17.31
C ILE A 348 -3.01 -16.16 -18.34
N SER A 349 -2.69 -14.87 -18.49
CA SER A 349 -1.65 -14.39 -19.40
C SER A 349 -0.21 -14.70 -18.94
N GLU A 350 -0.03 -15.09 -17.69
CA GLU A 350 1.29 -15.37 -17.08
C GLU A 350 1.68 -16.85 -17.13
N VAL A 351 0.93 -17.65 -17.86
CA VAL A 351 1.17 -19.09 -17.99
C VAL A 351 1.13 -19.53 -19.46
N GLU A 352 1.90 -20.56 -19.77
CA GLU A 352 1.83 -21.28 -21.04
C GLU A 352 1.65 -22.78 -20.80
N LYS A 353 0.87 -23.45 -21.66
CA LYS A 353 0.63 -24.90 -21.58
C LYS A 353 1.94 -25.63 -21.98
N VAL A 354 2.32 -26.64 -21.21
CA VAL A 354 3.55 -27.44 -21.42
C VAL A 354 3.27 -28.61 -22.34
#